data_63467e3c3c3db1afd3e6990b842594c9
#
_entry.id   63467e3c3c3db1afd3e6990b842594c9
#
_cell.length_a   1.000
_cell.length_b   1.000
_cell.length_c   1.000
_cell.angle_alpha   90.00
_cell.angle_beta   90.00
_cell.angle_gamma   90.00
#
_symmetry.space_group_name_H-M   'P 1'
#
loop_
_entity.id
_entity.type
_entity.pdbx_description
1 polymer ?
#
loop_
_entity_poly.entity_id
_entity_poly.type
_entity_poly.pdbx_seq_one_letter_code
_entity_poly.pdbx_strand_id
1 'polypeptide(L)'
;RNITIAFVRLPELVQGIILTFGSAAYLAWLSGKMMMVTALWMALTIWGGFVLVARVYRHMATLRETEDKLYHDYQTVLEGRKELTLNRERAEYVFNQLYLPDAREYRHHIIRADTFHLSAVNWSNIMMLGAIGLVFWMANSLGWANTAVAATYSLTLLFLRTPLLSAVGALPTLLSAQ
;
A
#
# COMPACT_ATOMS: atom_id res chain seq x y z
N ARG A 1 -15.56 4.89 -17.24
CA ARG A 1 -15.67 4.68 -15.79
C ARG A 1 -14.38 5.10 -15.05
N ASN A 2 -13.17 4.94 -15.63
CA ASN A 2 -11.90 5.34 -15.02
C ASN A 2 -11.70 6.87 -14.96
N ILE A 3 -12.17 7.60 -15.96
CA ILE A 3 -12.07 9.06 -16.03
C ILE A 3 -12.87 9.74 -14.89
N THR A 4 -14.06 9.24 -14.59
CA THR A 4 -14.89 9.79 -13.49
C THR A 4 -14.22 9.59 -12.13
N ILE A 5 -13.57 8.43 -11.91
CA ILE A 5 -12.82 8.14 -10.68
C ILE A 5 -11.61 9.07 -10.55
N ALA A 6 -10.90 9.34 -11.67
CA ALA A 6 -9.77 10.26 -11.68
C ALA A 6 -10.19 11.69 -11.30
N PHE A 7 -11.33 12.18 -11.82
CA PHE A 7 -11.86 13.50 -11.47
C PHE A 7 -12.24 13.63 -9.99
N VAL A 8 -12.81 12.59 -9.39
CA VAL A 8 -13.16 12.57 -7.95
C VAL A 8 -11.90 12.57 -7.07
N ARG A 9 -10.81 11.94 -7.53
CA ARG A 9 -9.54 11.87 -6.78
C ARG A 9 -8.64 13.09 -6.93
N LEU A 10 -8.86 13.92 -7.95
CA LEU A 10 -8.06 15.11 -8.22
C LEU A 10 -8.06 16.12 -7.06
N PRO A 11 -9.21 16.47 -6.45
CA PRO A 11 -9.24 17.34 -5.27
C PRO A 11 -8.46 16.78 -4.07
N GLU A 12 -8.53 15.47 -3.82
CA GLU A 12 -7.79 14.82 -2.75
C GLU A 12 -6.27 14.93 -2.95
N LEU A 13 -5.79 14.79 -4.19
CA LEU A 13 -4.39 14.96 -4.54
C LEU A 13 -3.93 16.40 -4.35
N VAL A 14 -4.68 17.36 -4.88
CA VAL A 14 -4.36 18.79 -4.74
C VAL A 14 -4.33 19.17 -3.26
N GLN A 15 -5.31 18.75 -2.48
CA GLN A 15 -5.35 18.97 -1.05
C GLN A 15 -4.15 18.33 -0.34
N GLY A 16 -3.80 17.07 -0.68
CA GLY A 16 -2.65 16.37 -0.13
C GLY A 16 -1.33 17.09 -0.40
N ILE A 17 -1.13 17.59 -1.61
CA ILE A 17 0.05 18.36 -2.02
C ILE A 17 0.12 19.67 -1.22
N ILE A 18 -0.95 20.47 -1.21
CA ILE A 18 -1.00 21.77 -0.53
C ILE A 18 -0.74 21.58 0.97
N LEU A 19 -1.39 20.61 1.61
CA LEU A 19 -1.18 20.33 3.04
C LEU A 19 0.24 19.88 3.33
N THR A 20 0.83 19.04 2.48
CA THR A 20 2.21 18.56 2.68
C THR A 20 3.22 19.70 2.56
N PHE A 21 3.13 20.50 1.51
CA PHE A 21 4.04 21.65 1.34
C PHE A 21 3.82 22.74 2.39
N GLY A 22 2.57 23.06 2.70
CA GLY A 22 2.24 24.06 3.74
C GLY A 22 2.73 23.64 5.12
N SER A 23 2.53 22.36 5.48
CA SER A 23 3.03 21.81 6.74
C SER A 23 4.55 21.76 6.79
N ALA A 24 5.20 21.37 5.69
CA ALA A 24 6.66 21.37 5.61
C ALA A 24 7.24 22.77 5.78
N ALA A 25 6.67 23.78 5.12
CA ALA A 25 7.08 25.18 5.28
C ALA A 25 6.87 25.67 6.73
N TYR A 26 5.74 25.35 7.33
CA TYR A 26 5.44 25.69 8.72
C TYR A 26 6.43 25.04 9.70
N LEU A 27 6.71 23.75 9.54
CA LEU A 27 7.66 23.03 10.38
C LEU A 27 9.10 23.53 10.19
N ALA A 28 9.49 23.89 8.96
CA ALA A 28 10.79 24.48 8.67
C ALA A 28 10.97 25.84 9.37
N TRP A 29 9.92 26.66 9.41
CA TRP A 29 9.93 27.93 10.11
C TRP A 29 10.05 27.75 11.62
N LEU A 30 9.42 26.72 12.18
CA LEU A 30 9.40 26.46 13.61
C LEU A 30 10.77 25.99 14.14
N SER A 31 11.42 25.05 13.42
CA SER A 31 12.79 24.59 13.70
C SER A 31 13.40 23.87 12.48
N GLY A 32 14.29 24.55 11.78
CA GLY A 32 14.94 23.99 10.58
C GLY A 32 15.77 22.72 10.87
N LYS A 33 16.37 22.60 12.05
CA LYS A 33 17.16 21.40 12.44
C LYS A 33 16.26 20.19 12.62
N MET A 34 15.16 20.34 13.33
CA MET A 34 14.17 19.27 13.51
C MET A 34 13.53 18.87 12.18
N MET A 35 13.25 19.85 11.31
CA MET A 35 12.69 19.63 9.98
C MET A 35 13.61 18.74 9.12
N MET A 36 14.91 18.97 9.11
CA MET A 36 15.85 18.15 8.32
C MET A 36 15.85 16.68 8.78
N VAL A 37 15.88 16.44 10.10
CA VAL A 37 15.88 15.07 10.63
C VAL A 37 14.55 14.36 10.39
N THR A 38 13.43 15.06 10.59
CA THR A 38 12.10 14.49 10.31
C THR A 38 11.89 14.25 8.82
N ALA A 39 12.39 15.12 7.95
CA ALA A 39 12.35 14.92 6.50
C ALA A 39 13.16 13.68 6.07
N LEU A 40 14.36 13.50 6.64
CA LEU A 40 15.19 12.31 6.41
C LEU A 40 14.48 11.03 6.88
N TRP A 41 13.86 11.08 8.06
CA TRP A 41 13.06 9.97 8.60
C TRP A 41 11.88 9.63 7.71
N MET A 42 11.17 10.64 7.21
CA MET A 42 10.05 10.45 6.27
C MET A 42 10.52 9.89 4.94
N ALA A 43 11.65 10.33 4.41
CA ALA A 43 12.25 9.77 3.20
C ALA A 43 12.58 8.27 3.36
N LEU A 44 13.15 7.89 4.52
CA LEU A 44 13.41 6.48 4.86
C LEU A 44 12.11 5.67 4.95
N THR A 45 11.06 6.25 5.54
CA THR A 45 9.74 5.62 5.65
C THR A 45 9.15 5.35 4.27
N ILE A 46 9.17 6.34 3.39
CA ILE A 46 8.68 6.24 2.01
C ILE A 46 9.48 5.22 1.23
N TRP A 47 10.80 5.25 1.32
CA TRP A 47 11.68 4.31 0.64
C TRP A 47 11.40 2.86 1.05
N GLY A 48 11.33 2.57 2.36
CA GLY A 48 11.00 1.24 2.87
C GLY A 48 9.60 0.78 2.46
N GLY A 49 8.62 1.66 2.51
CA GLY A 49 7.27 1.42 2.02
C GLY A 49 7.24 1.09 0.53
N PHE A 50 7.97 1.85 -0.29
CA PHE A 50 8.07 1.62 -1.73
C PHE A 50 8.65 0.23 -2.06
N VAL A 51 9.70 -0.20 -1.36
CA VAL A 51 10.30 -1.53 -1.54
C VAL A 51 9.30 -2.65 -1.24
N LEU A 52 8.49 -2.50 -0.18
CA LEU A 52 7.46 -3.48 0.17
C LEU A 52 6.32 -3.50 -0.85
N VAL A 53 5.83 -2.33 -1.24
CA VAL A 53 4.74 -2.19 -2.22
C VAL A 53 5.17 -2.70 -3.60
N ALA A 54 6.41 -2.48 -4.03
CA ALA A 54 6.93 -3.03 -5.27
C ALA A 54 6.87 -4.57 -5.32
N ARG A 55 7.07 -5.23 -4.17
CA ARG A 55 6.89 -6.69 -4.06
C ARG A 55 5.43 -7.11 -4.16
N VAL A 56 4.52 -6.33 -3.58
CA VAL A 56 3.06 -6.57 -3.75
C VAL A 56 2.68 -6.55 -5.23
N TYR A 57 3.09 -5.51 -5.97
CA TYR A 57 2.77 -5.39 -7.40
C TYR A 57 3.30 -6.56 -8.23
N ARG A 58 4.49 -7.07 -7.91
CA ARG A 58 5.06 -8.25 -8.60
C ARG A 58 4.17 -9.48 -8.41
N HIS A 59 3.73 -9.75 -7.18
CA HIS A 59 2.84 -10.89 -6.90
C HIS A 59 1.43 -10.68 -7.46
N MET A 60 0.93 -9.45 -7.49
CA MET A 60 -0.37 -9.12 -8.08
C MET A 60 -0.41 -9.30 -9.59
N ALA A 61 0.70 -9.07 -10.31
CA ALA A 61 0.77 -9.34 -11.74
C ALA A 61 0.59 -10.84 -12.03
N THR A 62 1.36 -11.70 -11.34
CA THR A 62 1.23 -13.16 -11.47
C THR A 62 -0.14 -13.65 -10.99
N LEU A 63 -0.70 -13.02 -9.94
CA LEU A 63 -2.02 -13.36 -9.43
C LEU A 63 -3.11 -13.21 -10.50
N ARG A 64 -3.07 -12.14 -11.31
CA ARG A 64 -4.03 -11.92 -12.39
C ARG A 64 -3.94 -13.01 -13.45
N GLU A 65 -2.73 -13.40 -13.84
CA GLU A 65 -2.54 -14.49 -14.81
C GLU A 65 -3.08 -15.83 -14.29
N THR A 66 -2.85 -16.11 -13.01
CA THR A 66 -3.34 -17.33 -12.36
C THR A 66 -4.86 -17.29 -12.15
N GLU A 67 -5.42 -16.10 -11.87
CA GLU A 67 -6.87 -15.89 -11.76
C GLU A 67 -7.58 -16.17 -13.09
N ASP A 68 -7.02 -15.71 -14.20
CA ASP A 68 -7.56 -15.98 -15.55
C ASP A 68 -7.55 -17.48 -15.88
N LYS A 69 -6.47 -18.21 -15.53
CA LYS A 69 -6.39 -19.66 -15.68
C LYS A 69 -7.45 -20.37 -14.84
N LEU A 70 -7.54 -20.00 -13.56
CA LEU A 70 -8.51 -20.58 -12.64
C LEU A 70 -9.95 -20.34 -13.09
N TYR A 71 -10.23 -19.16 -13.66
CA TYR A 71 -11.53 -18.84 -14.22
C TYR A 71 -11.84 -19.72 -15.44
N HIS A 72 -10.85 -19.95 -16.29
CA HIS A 72 -11.00 -20.85 -17.45
C HIS A 72 -11.26 -22.30 -17.03
N ASP A 73 -10.53 -22.80 -16.03
CA ASP A 73 -10.74 -24.11 -15.46
C ASP A 73 -12.15 -24.27 -14.85
N TYR A 74 -12.58 -23.24 -14.13
CA TYR A 74 -13.93 -23.19 -13.58
C TYR A 74 -15.02 -23.24 -14.68
N GLN A 75 -14.81 -22.50 -15.76
CA GLN A 75 -15.71 -22.51 -16.92
C GLN A 75 -15.74 -23.89 -17.58
N THR A 76 -14.58 -24.53 -17.74
CA THR A 76 -14.46 -25.90 -18.26
C THR A 76 -15.26 -26.91 -17.41
N VAL A 77 -15.19 -26.79 -16.08
CA VAL A 77 -15.98 -27.63 -15.15
C VAL A 77 -17.48 -27.37 -15.30
N LEU A 78 -17.90 -26.10 -15.46
CA LEU A 78 -19.32 -25.77 -15.65
C LEU A 78 -19.89 -26.30 -16.98
N GLU A 79 -19.14 -26.10 -18.07
CA GLU A 79 -19.56 -26.51 -19.39
C GLU A 79 -19.55 -28.05 -19.50
N GLY A 80 -18.55 -28.72 -18.93
CA GLY A 80 -18.41 -30.18 -18.88
C GLY A 80 -19.24 -30.88 -17.80
N ARG A 81 -20.07 -30.16 -17.04
CA ARG A 81 -20.78 -30.69 -15.86
C ARG A 81 -21.51 -32.02 -16.12
N LYS A 82 -22.20 -32.17 -17.26
CA LYS A 82 -22.94 -33.40 -17.62
C LYS A 82 -21.99 -34.57 -17.82
N GLU A 83 -20.88 -34.35 -18.51
CA GLU A 83 -19.86 -35.38 -18.77
C GLU A 83 -19.12 -35.78 -17.51
N LEU A 84 -18.74 -34.80 -16.68
CA LEU A 84 -18.04 -35.03 -15.42
C LEU A 84 -18.90 -35.77 -14.38
N THR A 85 -20.23 -35.58 -14.43
CA THR A 85 -21.16 -36.32 -13.55
C THR A 85 -21.27 -37.78 -13.96
N LEU A 86 -21.10 -38.08 -15.25
CA LEU A 86 -21.21 -39.46 -15.78
C LEU A 86 -19.88 -40.22 -15.72
N ASN A 87 -18.74 -39.53 -15.68
CA ASN A 87 -17.42 -40.14 -15.69
C ASN A 87 -16.56 -39.65 -14.53
N ARG A 88 -16.50 -40.46 -13.48
CA ARG A 88 -15.74 -40.13 -12.24
C ARG A 88 -14.24 -39.98 -12.45
N GLU A 89 -13.62 -40.81 -13.27
CA GLU A 89 -12.18 -40.75 -13.54
C GLU A 89 -11.80 -39.43 -14.21
N ARG A 90 -12.63 -38.96 -15.15
CA ARG A 90 -12.45 -37.69 -15.83
C ARG A 90 -12.64 -36.50 -14.87
N ALA A 91 -13.60 -36.60 -13.97
CA ALA A 91 -13.82 -35.59 -12.95
C ALA A 91 -12.63 -35.50 -11.99
N GLU A 92 -12.10 -36.64 -11.53
CA GLU A 92 -10.90 -36.67 -10.66
C GLU A 92 -9.65 -36.15 -11.38
N TYR A 93 -9.49 -36.44 -12.68
CA TYR A 93 -8.41 -35.90 -13.49
C TYR A 93 -8.47 -34.36 -13.60
N VAL A 94 -9.61 -33.81 -13.99
CA VAL A 94 -9.82 -32.35 -14.12
C VAL A 94 -9.57 -31.65 -12.79
N PHE A 95 -10.08 -32.21 -11.69
CA PHE A 95 -9.90 -31.62 -10.38
C PHE A 95 -8.44 -31.68 -9.91
N ASN A 96 -7.79 -32.84 -10.01
CA ASN A 96 -6.46 -33.04 -9.45
C ASN A 96 -5.32 -32.52 -10.34
N GLN A 97 -5.49 -32.55 -11.66
CA GLN A 97 -4.42 -32.21 -12.60
C GLN A 97 -4.55 -30.82 -13.21
N LEU A 98 -5.74 -30.24 -13.25
CA LEU A 98 -5.98 -28.90 -13.78
C LEU A 98 -6.29 -27.93 -12.64
N TYR A 99 -7.42 -28.09 -11.97
CA TYR A 99 -7.91 -27.12 -11.01
C TYR A 99 -7.04 -26.98 -9.75
N LEU A 100 -6.63 -28.08 -9.15
CA LEU A 100 -5.93 -28.08 -7.85
C LEU A 100 -4.52 -27.46 -7.91
N PRO A 101 -3.70 -27.68 -8.96
CA PRO A 101 -2.42 -26.99 -9.11
C PRO A 101 -2.58 -25.47 -9.23
N ASP A 102 -3.48 -25.01 -10.10
CA ASP A 102 -3.72 -23.59 -10.34
C ASP A 102 -4.32 -22.90 -9.11
N ALA A 103 -5.22 -23.58 -8.39
CA ALA A 103 -5.75 -23.09 -7.12
C ALA A 103 -4.67 -22.96 -6.02
N ARG A 104 -3.68 -23.87 -5.99
CA ARG A 104 -2.54 -23.80 -5.06
C ARG A 104 -1.59 -22.65 -5.40
N GLU A 105 -1.33 -22.44 -6.68
CA GLU A 105 -0.51 -21.34 -7.17
C GLU A 105 -1.18 -20.00 -6.86
N TYR A 106 -2.46 -19.85 -7.16
CA TYR A 106 -3.27 -18.68 -6.80
C TYR A 106 -3.21 -18.40 -5.30
N ARG A 107 -3.46 -19.40 -4.46
CA ARG A 107 -3.38 -19.28 -3.01
C ARG A 107 -2.00 -18.82 -2.54
N HIS A 108 -0.93 -19.34 -3.14
CA HIS A 108 0.44 -18.95 -2.78
C HIS A 108 0.68 -17.46 -3.05
N HIS A 109 0.29 -16.97 -4.22
CA HIS A 109 0.50 -15.59 -4.63
C HIS A 109 -0.37 -14.61 -3.85
N ILE A 110 -1.64 -14.95 -3.55
CA ILE A 110 -2.52 -14.08 -2.75
C ILE A 110 -2.02 -13.94 -1.31
N ILE A 111 -1.61 -15.05 -0.67
CA ILE A 111 -1.03 -14.99 0.69
C ILE A 111 0.23 -14.14 0.72
N ARG A 112 1.10 -14.26 -0.29
CA ARG A 112 2.32 -13.45 -0.39
C ARG A 112 2.01 -11.99 -0.63
N ALA A 113 1.09 -11.66 -1.52
CA ALA A 113 0.66 -10.28 -1.79
C ALA A 113 0.09 -9.65 -0.52
N ASP A 114 -0.81 -10.33 0.18
CA ASP A 114 -1.41 -9.84 1.43
C ASP A 114 -0.36 -9.67 2.54
N THR A 115 0.56 -10.62 2.68
CA THR A 115 1.64 -10.52 3.67
C THR A 115 2.51 -9.28 3.43
N PHE A 116 2.91 -9.03 2.19
CA PHE A 116 3.69 -7.83 1.85
C PHE A 116 2.88 -6.55 2.00
N HIS A 117 1.58 -6.58 1.65
CA HIS A 117 0.70 -5.44 1.84
C HIS A 117 0.55 -5.07 3.32
N LEU A 118 0.23 -6.05 4.18
CA LEU A 118 0.13 -5.84 5.62
C LEU A 118 1.47 -5.40 6.23
N SER A 119 2.58 -5.94 5.74
CA SER A 119 3.91 -5.53 6.16
C SER A 119 4.20 -4.07 5.80
N ALA A 120 3.77 -3.60 4.63
CA ALA A 120 3.91 -2.21 4.22
C ALA A 120 3.07 -1.26 5.09
N VAL A 121 1.83 -1.66 5.42
CA VAL A 121 0.96 -0.90 6.32
C VAL A 121 1.57 -0.83 7.73
N ASN A 122 2.02 -1.96 8.27
CA ASN A 122 2.65 -2.01 9.59
C ASN A 122 3.96 -1.22 9.63
N TRP A 123 4.79 -1.32 8.60
CA TRP A 123 5.98 -0.50 8.44
C TRP A 123 5.66 0.99 8.55
N SER A 124 4.67 1.46 7.78
CA SER A 124 4.24 2.85 7.81
C SER A 124 3.77 3.28 9.21
N ASN A 125 2.99 2.43 9.90
CA ASN A 125 2.50 2.72 11.24
C ASN A 125 3.64 2.80 12.26
N ILE A 126 4.57 1.84 12.26
CA ILE A 126 5.72 1.81 13.18
C ILE A 126 6.63 3.02 12.94
N MET A 127 6.93 3.34 11.70
CA MET A 127 7.78 4.48 11.35
C MET A 127 7.13 5.80 11.72
N MET A 128 5.80 5.91 11.61
CA MET A 128 5.05 7.09 12.03
C MET A 128 5.11 7.29 13.56
N LEU A 129 4.90 6.23 14.33
CA LEU A 129 5.05 6.27 15.79
C LEU A 129 6.51 6.58 16.18
N GLY A 130 7.47 5.99 15.45
CA GLY A 130 8.89 6.29 15.60
C GLY A 130 9.23 7.77 15.34
N ALA A 131 8.59 8.39 14.36
CA ALA A 131 8.77 9.81 14.08
C ALA A 131 8.33 10.69 15.26
N ILE A 132 7.21 10.37 15.90
CA ILE A 132 6.75 11.07 17.10
C ILE A 132 7.76 10.93 18.24
N GLY A 133 8.21 9.69 18.51
CA GLY A 133 9.24 9.45 19.53
C GLY A 133 10.54 10.18 19.25
N LEU A 134 10.98 10.20 17.99
CA LEU A 134 12.18 10.90 17.53
C LEU A 134 12.07 12.41 17.73
N VAL A 135 10.91 13.01 17.44
CA VAL A 135 10.64 14.44 17.66
C VAL A 135 10.74 14.79 19.14
N PHE A 136 10.12 14.03 20.03
CA PHE A 136 10.21 14.25 21.48
C PHE A 136 11.62 14.02 22.01
N TRP A 137 12.32 13.01 21.51
CA TRP A 137 13.71 12.75 21.86
C TRP A 137 14.63 13.91 21.47
N MET A 138 14.50 14.46 20.26
CA MET A 138 15.26 15.63 19.82
C MET A 138 14.97 16.86 20.67
N ALA A 139 13.72 17.11 21.00
CA ALA A 139 13.34 18.24 21.82
C ALA A 139 13.92 18.13 23.24
N ASN A 140 13.79 16.97 23.87
CA ASN A 140 14.19 16.79 25.27
C ASN A 140 15.70 16.56 25.46
N SER A 141 16.33 15.70 24.62
CA SER A 141 17.74 15.32 24.78
C SER A 141 18.71 16.29 24.11
N LEU A 142 18.35 16.84 22.95
CA LEU A 142 19.20 17.74 22.19
C LEU A 142 18.88 19.22 22.45
N GLY A 143 17.77 19.53 23.12
CA GLY A 143 17.33 20.87 23.41
C GLY A 143 17.06 21.74 22.17
N TRP A 144 16.76 21.13 21.02
CA TRP A 144 16.56 21.85 19.76
C TRP A 144 15.23 22.58 19.68
N ALA A 145 14.31 22.24 20.57
CA ALA A 145 13.03 22.89 20.70
C ALA A 145 12.42 22.61 22.08
N ASN A 146 11.42 23.40 22.47
CA ASN A 146 10.67 23.14 23.67
C ASN A 146 9.58 22.05 23.43
N THR A 147 9.01 21.55 24.51
CA THR A 147 7.97 20.49 24.47
C THR A 147 6.73 20.91 23.65
N ALA A 148 6.38 22.20 23.65
CA ALA A 148 5.26 22.73 22.88
C ALA A 148 5.51 22.60 21.36
N VAL A 149 6.73 22.89 20.91
CA VAL A 149 7.15 22.70 19.51
C VAL A 149 7.14 21.22 19.14
N ALA A 150 7.64 20.33 20.01
CA ALA A 150 7.59 18.89 19.78
C ALA A 150 6.15 18.37 19.65
N ALA A 151 5.25 18.84 20.48
CA ALA A 151 3.83 18.50 20.39
C ALA A 151 3.21 18.97 19.06
N THR A 152 3.52 20.18 18.62
CA THR A 152 3.08 20.73 17.34
C THR A 152 3.59 19.90 16.16
N TYR A 153 4.87 19.52 16.17
CA TYR A 153 5.45 18.62 15.16
C TYR A 153 4.71 17.28 15.11
N SER A 154 4.49 16.67 16.28
CA SER A 154 3.82 15.35 16.38
C SER A 154 2.39 15.40 15.87
N LEU A 155 1.64 16.43 16.23
CA LEU A 155 0.27 16.64 15.74
C LEU A 155 0.27 16.87 14.22
N THR A 156 1.15 17.72 13.72
CA THR A 156 1.26 17.98 12.28
C THR A 156 1.59 16.70 11.49
N LEU A 157 2.52 15.87 11.98
CA LEU A 157 2.84 14.58 11.37
C LEU A 157 1.64 13.62 11.36
N LEU A 158 0.87 13.57 12.46
CA LEU A 158 -0.35 12.76 12.52
C LEU A 158 -1.41 13.22 11.51
N PHE A 159 -1.60 14.54 11.38
CA PHE A 159 -2.53 15.09 10.39
C PHE A 159 -2.09 14.85 8.95
N LEU A 160 -0.78 14.87 8.67
CA LEU A 160 -0.23 14.60 7.35
C LEU A 160 -0.36 13.15 6.90
N ARG A 161 -0.56 12.22 7.83
CA ARG A 161 -0.65 10.78 7.52
C ARG A 161 -1.73 10.48 6.50
N THR A 162 -2.94 10.97 6.72
CA THR A 162 -4.09 10.67 5.83
C THR A 162 -3.91 11.25 4.43
N PRO A 163 -3.58 12.55 4.25
CA PRO A 163 -3.32 13.12 2.92
C PRO A 163 -2.18 12.43 2.17
N LEU A 164 -1.09 12.05 2.87
CA LEU A 164 0.02 11.34 2.24
C LEU A 164 -0.37 9.94 1.75
N LEU A 165 -1.11 9.18 2.55
CA LEU A 165 -1.61 7.87 2.16
C LEU A 165 -2.60 7.97 1.00
N SER A 166 -3.47 8.98 0.99
CA SER A 166 -4.41 9.23 -0.10
C SER A 166 -3.68 9.61 -1.39
N ALA A 167 -2.66 10.46 -1.33
CA ALA A 167 -1.85 10.85 -2.48
C ALA A 167 -1.09 9.65 -3.08
N VAL A 168 -0.46 8.81 -2.24
CA VAL A 168 0.23 7.60 -2.69
C VAL A 168 -0.75 6.57 -3.27
N GLY A 169 -1.93 6.42 -2.67
CA GLY A 169 -2.97 5.50 -3.15
C GLY A 169 -3.64 5.94 -4.45
N ALA A 170 -3.64 7.24 -4.78
CA ALA A 170 -4.21 7.77 -6.00
C ALA A 170 -3.27 7.65 -7.22
N LEU A 171 -1.95 7.56 -7.01
CA LEU A 171 -0.95 7.43 -8.08
C LEU A 171 -1.21 6.24 -9.02
N PRO A 172 -1.47 5.00 -8.56
CA PRO A 172 -1.75 3.87 -9.43
C PRO A 172 -3.01 4.04 -10.27
N THR A 173 -4.05 4.67 -9.71
CA THR A 173 -5.31 4.92 -10.41
C THR A 173 -5.15 5.97 -11.53
N LEU A 174 -4.28 6.94 -11.36
CA LEU A 174 -3.96 7.92 -12.40
C LEU A 174 -3.10 7.32 -13.52
N LEU A 175 -2.14 6.46 -13.17
CA LEU A 175 -1.29 5.77 -14.15
C LEU A 175 -2.06 4.72 -14.96
N SER A 176 -3.12 4.14 -14.40
CA SER A 176 -3.98 3.17 -15.10
C SER A 176 -5.07 3.83 -15.96
N ALA A 177 -5.21 5.17 -15.90
CA ALA A 177 -6.19 5.93 -16.68
C ALA A 177 -5.63 6.43 -18.04
N GLN A 178 -4.34 6.17 -18.32
CA GLN A 178 -3.73 6.32 -19.64
C GLN A 178 -3.95 5.06 -20.48
#